data_9170d0a7dcb70b2c551ada4648169e18
#
_entry.id   9170d0a7dcb70b2c551ada4648169e18
#
_cell.length_a   1.000
_cell.length_b   1.000
_cell.length_c   1.000
_cell.angle_alpha   90.00
_cell.angle_beta   90.00
_cell.angle_gamma   90.00
#
_symmetry.space_group_name_H-M   'P 1'
#
loop_
_entity.id
_entity.type
_entity.pdbx_description
1 polymer ?
#
loop_
_entity_poly.entity_id
_entity_poly.type
_entity_poly.pdbx_seq_one_letter_code
_entity_poly.pdbx_strand_id
1 'polypeptide(L)'
;KPAPKADTAPIHRAAPSLAEQSNKTEILETGIKVVDLIAPLAKGGKAGLFAGAGVGKTVLITELINNIAKFHSGNSVFAGVGERTREGNDLYYEMEEAGVLDKTSLVFGQMNEPPGARLRVALSGLAMAETFRDEGKDVLLFIDNIYRYTQAGAEVSALLGRLPSAVGYQPNLQQEMG
;
A
#
# COMPACT_ATOMS: atom_id res chain seq x y z
N LYS A 1 3.12 -11.10 -20.68
CA LYS A 1 1.86 -11.28 -21.46
C LYS A 1 0.95 -10.09 -21.12
N PRO A 2 0.23 -9.49 -22.10
CA PRO A 2 -0.78 -8.50 -21.77
C PRO A 2 -1.82 -9.13 -20.83
N ALA A 3 -2.30 -8.34 -19.86
CA ALA A 3 -3.37 -8.79 -18.99
C ALA A 3 -4.60 -9.17 -19.83
N PRO A 4 -5.37 -10.21 -19.45
CA PRO A 4 -6.63 -10.48 -20.11
C PRO A 4 -7.51 -9.24 -20.03
N LYS A 5 -8.44 -9.07 -20.98
CA LYS A 5 -9.43 -7.99 -20.94
C LYS A 5 -10.20 -8.10 -19.62
N ALA A 6 -9.84 -7.24 -18.69
CA ALA A 6 -10.49 -7.09 -17.39
C ALA A 6 -11.15 -5.72 -17.35
N ASP A 7 -12.07 -5.54 -16.43
CA ASP A 7 -12.63 -4.22 -16.12
C ASP A 7 -11.48 -3.27 -15.75
N THR A 8 -11.51 -2.07 -16.29
CA THR A 8 -10.45 -1.08 -16.08
C THR A 8 -11.00 0.08 -15.25
N ALA A 9 -10.20 0.54 -14.31
CA ALA A 9 -10.49 1.72 -13.51
C ALA A 9 -9.34 2.74 -13.64
N PRO A 10 -9.62 4.05 -13.60
CA PRO A 10 -8.57 5.04 -13.59
C PRO A 10 -7.79 4.98 -12.28
N ILE A 11 -6.46 5.11 -12.35
CA ILE A 11 -5.60 5.17 -11.15
C ILE A 11 -5.62 6.56 -10.48
N HIS A 12 -6.04 7.59 -11.21
CA HIS A 12 -6.24 8.94 -10.68
C HIS A 12 -7.72 9.14 -10.42
N ARG A 13 -8.12 8.99 -9.18
CA ARG A 13 -9.50 9.22 -8.71
C ARG A 13 -9.50 10.35 -7.69
N ALA A 14 -10.60 11.09 -7.64
CA ALA A 14 -10.81 12.06 -6.57
C ALA A 14 -10.97 11.33 -5.24
N ALA A 15 -10.47 11.93 -4.16
CA ALA A 15 -10.74 11.43 -2.82
C ALA A 15 -12.25 11.48 -2.51
N PRO A 16 -12.77 10.55 -1.69
CA PRO A 16 -14.17 10.59 -1.26
C PRO A 16 -14.50 11.93 -0.61
N SER A 17 -15.66 12.47 -0.92
CA SER A 17 -16.14 13.70 -0.29
C SER A 17 -16.36 13.49 1.22
N LEU A 18 -16.36 14.58 1.98
CA LEU A 18 -16.58 14.52 3.44
C LEU A 18 -17.92 13.86 3.80
N ALA A 19 -18.93 14.01 2.93
CA ALA A 19 -20.26 13.41 3.13
C ALA A 19 -20.28 11.88 2.94
N GLU A 20 -19.34 11.33 2.18
CA GLU A 20 -19.22 9.90 1.92
C GLU A 20 -18.36 9.17 2.97
N GLN A 21 -17.66 9.91 3.81
CA GLN A 21 -16.80 9.33 4.84
C GLN A 21 -17.63 8.86 6.03
N SER A 22 -17.34 7.65 6.52
CA SER A 22 -17.96 7.12 7.72
C SER A 22 -17.44 7.82 8.98
N ASN A 23 -18.35 8.25 9.85
CA ASN A 23 -18.01 8.81 11.17
C ASN A 23 -17.89 7.74 12.26
N LYS A 24 -18.05 6.46 11.92
CA LYS A 24 -17.93 5.38 12.89
C LYS A 24 -16.47 5.04 13.12
N THR A 25 -16.04 5.05 14.37
CA THR A 25 -14.73 4.55 14.76
C THR A 25 -14.89 3.12 15.25
N GLU A 26 -14.43 2.18 14.45
CA GLU A 26 -14.37 0.76 14.80
C GLU A 26 -12.90 0.32 14.88
N ILE A 27 -12.56 -0.47 15.88
CA ILE A 27 -11.21 -1.04 16.01
C ILE A 27 -11.11 -2.23 15.06
N LEU A 28 -9.99 -2.30 14.33
CA LEU A 28 -9.61 -3.46 13.55
C LEU A 28 -8.83 -4.42 14.45
N GLU A 29 -9.43 -5.55 14.79
CA GLU A 29 -8.74 -6.61 15.53
C GLU A 29 -7.75 -7.30 14.60
N THR A 30 -6.46 -7.09 14.85
CA THR A 30 -5.38 -7.64 14.02
C THR A 30 -5.00 -9.06 14.40
N GLY A 31 -5.39 -9.51 15.60
CA GLY A 31 -4.96 -10.79 16.18
C GLY A 31 -3.54 -10.78 16.73
N ILE A 32 -2.84 -9.65 16.63
CA ILE A 32 -1.50 -9.47 17.19
C ILE A 32 -1.62 -8.72 18.50
N LYS A 33 -1.46 -9.43 19.62
CA LYS A 33 -1.73 -8.92 20.98
C LYS A 33 -1.09 -7.56 21.27
N VAL A 34 0.16 -7.38 20.88
CA VAL A 34 0.88 -6.13 21.14
C VAL A 34 0.31 -4.96 20.34
N VAL A 35 -0.12 -5.20 19.11
CA VAL A 35 -0.76 -4.18 18.27
C VAL A 35 -2.12 -3.83 18.83
N ASP A 36 -2.97 -4.82 19.05
CA ASP A 36 -4.35 -4.62 19.50
C ASP A 36 -4.44 -3.96 20.88
N LEU A 37 -3.44 -4.21 21.75
CA LEU A 37 -3.44 -3.71 23.13
C LEU A 37 -2.77 -2.33 23.27
N ILE A 38 -1.67 -2.10 22.56
CA ILE A 38 -0.83 -0.90 22.76
C ILE A 38 -1.03 0.13 21.65
N ALA A 39 -1.27 -0.31 20.42
CA ALA A 39 -1.42 0.55 19.25
C ALA A 39 -2.56 0.08 18.35
N PRO A 40 -3.81 0.04 18.86
CA PRO A 40 -4.95 -0.49 18.10
C PRO A 40 -5.16 0.28 16.79
N LEU A 41 -5.44 -0.45 15.74
CA LEU A 41 -5.72 0.12 14.43
C LEU A 41 -7.22 0.40 14.31
N ALA A 42 -7.57 1.56 13.79
CA ALA A 42 -8.97 1.85 13.43
C ALA A 42 -9.27 1.39 12.00
N LYS A 43 -10.45 0.85 11.75
CA LYS A 43 -10.94 0.61 10.38
C LYS A 43 -11.02 1.95 9.64
N GLY A 44 -10.47 1.97 8.43
CA GLY A 44 -10.31 3.21 7.65
C GLY A 44 -9.16 4.13 8.13
N GLY A 45 -8.42 3.72 9.16
CA GLY A 45 -7.25 4.42 9.66
C GLY A 45 -6.00 4.17 8.83
N LYS A 46 -5.00 5.03 9.02
CA LYS A 46 -3.66 4.90 8.43
C LYS A 46 -2.66 4.70 9.56
N ALA A 47 -1.80 3.71 9.45
CA ALA A 47 -0.75 3.44 10.43
C ALA A 47 0.62 3.37 9.75
N GLY A 48 1.62 3.97 10.36
CA GLY A 48 3.01 3.89 9.90
C GLY A 48 3.78 2.81 10.63
N LEU A 49 4.37 1.88 9.89
CA LEU A 49 5.29 0.87 10.39
C LEU A 49 6.73 1.32 10.16
N PHE A 50 7.40 1.74 11.21
CA PHE A 50 8.78 2.17 11.15
C PHE A 50 9.68 1.06 11.68
N ALA A 51 10.46 0.46 10.78
CA ALA A 51 11.35 -0.63 11.12
C ALA A 51 12.68 -0.49 10.38
N GLY A 52 13.76 -0.87 11.03
CA GLY A 52 15.07 -1.06 10.39
C GLY A 52 15.09 -2.31 9.50
N ALA A 53 16.19 -2.51 8.81
CA ALA A 53 16.39 -3.73 8.03
C ALA A 53 16.50 -4.96 8.97
N GLY A 54 15.87 -6.07 8.59
CA GLY A 54 16.01 -7.35 9.29
C GLY A 54 15.31 -7.45 10.65
N VAL A 55 14.38 -6.56 10.98
CA VAL A 55 13.68 -6.55 12.27
C VAL A 55 12.29 -7.18 12.24
N GLY A 56 11.95 -7.94 11.22
CA GLY A 56 10.70 -8.69 11.15
C GLY A 56 9.51 -7.92 10.55
N LYS A 57 9.75 -6.84 9.81
CA LYS A 57 8.67 -6.11 9.10
C LYS A 57 7.83 -7.05 8.22
N THR A 58 8.47 -7.87 7.41
CA THR A 58 7.81 -8.81 6.50
C THR A 58 6.98 -9.83 7.25
N VAL A 59 7.50 -10.37 8.36
CA VAL A 59 6.78 -11.33 9.21
C VAL A 59 5.49 -10.69 9.76
N LEU A 60 5.56 -9.44 10.22
CA LEU A 60 4.39 -8.72 10.71
C LEU A 60 3.36 -8.47 9.61
N ILE A 61 3.80 -8.09 8.40
CA ILE A 61 2.94 -7.88 7.25
C ILE A 61 2.24 -9.18 6.86
N THR A 62 2.98 -10.28 6.73
CA THR A 62 2.43 -11.59 6.39
C THR A 62 1.41 -12.06 7.43
N GLU A 63 1.68 -11.86 8.71
CA GLU A 63 0.75 -12.19 9.79
C GLU A 63 -0.52 -11.35 9.74
N LEU A 64 -0.42 -10.04 9.49
CA LEU A 64 -1.58 -9.17 9.31
C LEU A 64 -2.45 -9.61 8.13
N ILE A 65 -1.83 -9.91 6.98
CA ILE A 65 -2.54 -10.41 5.80
C ILE A 65 -3.26 -11.72 6.10
N ASN A 66 -2.58 -12.65 6.75
CA ASN A 66 -3.14 -13.94 7.13
C ASN A 66 -4.35 -13.79 8.06
N ASN A 67 -4.25 -12.90 9.04
CA ASN A 67 -5.32 -12.67 10.00
C ASN A 67 -6.53 -11.97 9.37
N ILE A 68 -6.30 -10.97 8.50
CA ILE A 68 -7.38 -10.33 7.75
C ILE A 68 -8.08 -11.33 6.83
N ALA A 69 -7.34 -12.18 6.14
CA ALA A 69 -7.92 -13.21 5.28
C ALA A 69 -8.75 -14.24 6.06
N LYS A 70 -8.28 -14.66 7.23
CA LYS A 70 -8.93 -15.72 8.02
C LYS A 70 -10.10 -15.21 8.88
N PHE A 71 -9.92 -14.09 9.56
CA PHE A 71 -10.88 -13.62 10.57
C PHE A 71 -11.88 -12.60 10.03
N HIS A 72 -11.49 -11.82 9.04
CA HIS A 72 -12.35 -10.77 8.48
C HIS A 72 -12.86 -11.09 7.06
N SER A 73 -12.49 -12.24 6.48
CA SER A 73 -12.78 -12.59 5.08
C SER A 73 -12.41 -11.49 4.08
N GLY A 74 -11.47 -10.64 4.48
CA GLY A 74 -11.00 -9.47 3.76
C GLY A 74 -9.98 -9.80 2.68
N ASN A 75 -9.69 -8.82 1.86
CA ASN A 75 -8.64 -8.88 0.86
C ASN A 75 -7.49 -7.96 1.26
N SER A 76 -6.29 -8.30 0.82
CA SER A 76 -5.11 -7.45 1.03
C SER A 76 -4.51 -7.03 -0.31
N VAL A 77 -3.99 -5.81 -0.34
CA VAL A 77 -3.23 -5.31 -1.49
C VAL A 77 -1.87 -4.86 -0.99
N PHE A 78 -0.83 -5.35 -1.60
CA PHE A 78 0.54 -4.95 -1.29
C PHE A 78 1.15 -4.21 -2.48
N ALA A 79 1.48 -2.94 -2.29
CA ALA A 79 2.15 -2.09 -3.26
C ALA A 79 3.62 -1.94 -2.87
N GLY A 80 4.51 -2.64 -3.57
CA GLY A 80 5.96 -2.55 -3.41
C GLY A 80 6.52 -1.40 -4.24
N VAL A 81 6.95 -0.33 -3.60
CA VAL A 81 7.43 0.89 -4.24
C VAL A 81 8.93 1.04 -4.08
N GLY A 82 9.66 0.86 -5.17
CA GLY A 82 11.10 1.06 -5.21
C GLY A 82 11.91 0.07 -4.37
N GLU A 83 11.33 -1.06 -4.03
CA GLU A 83 12.00 -2.13 -3.29
C GLU A 83 12.90 -2.99 -4.19
N ARG A 84 13.72 -3.81 -3.60
CA ARG A 84 14.59 -4.73 -4.34
C ARG A 84 13.76 -5.87 -4.94
N THR A 85 14.06 -6.23 -6.17
CA THR A 85 13.36 -7.33 -6.89
C THR A 85 13.40 -8.64 -6.09
N ARG A 86 14.52 -8.93 -5.41
CA ARG A 86 14.66 -10.10 -4.57
C ARG A 86 13.67 -10.10 -3.41
N GLU A 87 13.50 -8.97 -2.71
CA GLU A 87 12.57 -8.86 -1.57
C GLU A 87 11.12 -9.06 -2.01
N GLY A 88 10.75 -8.56 -3.19
CA GLY A 88 9.42 -8.79 -3.77
C GLY A 88 9.18 -10.26 -4.13
N ASN A 89 10.23 -10.95 -4.63
CA ASN A 89 10.16 -12.36 -4.94
C ASN A 89 10.07 -13.23 -3.67
N ASP A 90 10.87 -12.91 -2.65
CA ASP A 90 10.83 -13.59 -1.36
C ASP A 90 9.44 -13.46 -0.72
N LEU A 91 8.86 -12.25 -0.73
CA LEU A 91 7.51 -12.00 -0.23
C LEU A 91 6.43 -12.81 -0.96
N TYR A 92 6.55 -12.94 -2.29
CA TYR A 92 5.62 -13.77 -3.07
C TYR A 92 5.61 -15.23 -2.57
N TYR A 93 6.78 -15.82 -2.40
CA TYR A 93 6.89 -17.20 -1.92
C TYR A 93 6.45 -17.36 -0.46
N GLU A 94 6.76 -16.39 0.40
CA GLU A 94 6.27 -16.39 1.79
C GLU A 94 4.73 -16.38 1.86
N MET A 95 4.08 -15.61 0.99
CA MET A 95 2.61 -15.57 0.91
C MET A 95 2.01 -16.84 0.30
N GLU A 96 2.70 -17.45 -0.66
CA GLU A 96 2.32 -18.74 -1.23
C GLU A 96 2.37 -19.85 -0.17
N GLU A 97 3.48 -19.92 0.60
CA GLU A 97 3.63 -20.86 1.71
C GLU A 97 2.62 -20.65 2.83
N ALA A 98 2.30 -19.39 3.13
CA ALA A 98 1.27 -19.04 4.10
C ALA A 98 -0.17 -19.34 3.62
N GLY A 99 -0.36 -19.65 2.34
CA GLY A 99 -1.67 -19.95 1.75
C GLY A 99 -2.62 -18.75 1.69
N VAL A 100 -2.07 -17.52 1.60
CA VAL A 100 -2.87 -16.28 1.57
C VAL A 100 -2.84 -15.57 0.21
N LEU A 101 -2.15 -16.14 -0.76
CA LEU A 101 -1.97 -15.53 -2.08
C LEU A 101 -3.31 -15.30 -2.82
N ASP A 102 -4.29 -16.19 -2.64
CA ASP A 102 -5.63 -16.07 -3.24
C ASP A 102 -6.42 -14.85 -2.74
N LYS A 103 -6.04 -14.31 -1.58
CA LYS A 103 -6.66 -13.13 -0.96
C LYS A 103 -5.80 -11.89 -1.04
N THR A 104 -4.66 -11.97 -1.72
CA THR A 104 -3.67 -10.90 -1.76
C THR A 104 -3.35 -10.51 -3.20
N SER A 105 -3.45 -9.23 -3.50
CA SER A 105 -2.98 -8.66 -4.76
C SER A 105 -1.61 -8.02 -4.55
N LEU A 106 -0.61 -8.44 -5.33
CA LEU A 106 0.75 -7.92 -5.28
C LEU A 106 1.00 -7.02 -6.48
N VAL A 107 1.40 -5.77 -6.22
CA VAL A 107 1.68 -4.77 -7.25
C VAL A 107 3.07 -4.20 -7.00
N PHE A 108 4.01 -4.42 -7.92
CA PHE A 108 5.39 -4.03 -7.73
C PHE A 108 5.83 -2.99 -8.78
N GLY A 109 6.46 -1.91 -8.31
CA GLY A 109 7.28 -1.00 -9.09
C GLY A 109 8.66 -0.92 -8.46
N GLN A 110 9.54 -1.85 -8.84
CA GLN A 110 10.81 -2.08 -8.18
C GLN A 110 11.84 -0.97 -8.47
N MET A 111 12.97 -0.98 -7.75
CA MET A 111 13.97 0.07 -7.84
C MET A 111 14.64 0.22 -9.22
N ASN A 112 14.58 -0.81 -10.05
CA ASN A 112 15.07 -0.80 -11.42
C ASN A 112 14.11 -0.13 -12.41
N GLU A 113 12.87 0.14 -11.99
CA GLU A 113 11.87 0.81 -12.82
C GLU A 113 12.10 2.33 -12.88
N PRO A 114 11.69 2.99 -13.98
CA PRO A 114 11.72 4.45 -14.08
C PRO A 114 10.95 5.14 -12.95
N PRO A 115 11.32 6.38 -12.56
CA PRO A 115 10.67 7.08 -11.45
C PRO A 115 9.16 7.28 -11.66
N GLY A 116 8.71 7.46 -12.91
CA GLY A 116 7.29 7.56 -13.22
C GLY A 116 6.52 6.27 -12.92
N ALA A 117 7.09 5.09 -13.17
CA ALA A 117 6.49 3.80 -12.82
C ALA A 117 6.46 3.61 -11.31
N ARG A 118 7.56 3.89 -10.61
CA ARG A 118 7.64 3.79 -9.14
C ARG A 118 6.63 4.72 -8.46
N LEU A 119 6.41 5.91 -8.99
CA LEU A 119 5.41 6.85 -8.48
C LEU A 119 3.97 6.37 -8.70
N ARG A 120 3.69 5.66 -9.79
CA ARG A 120 2.32 5.24 -10.14
C ARG A 120 1.93 3.89 -9.55
N VAL A 121 2.86 3.07 -9.15
CA VAL A 121 2.55 1.73 -8.60
C VAL A 121 1.70 1.79 -7.33
N ALA A 122 1.94 2.75 -6.44
CA ALA A 122 1.13 2.94 -5.24
C ALA A 122 -0.33 3.27 -5.59
N LEU A 123 -0.56 4.14 -6.59
CA LEU A 123 -1.89 4.46 -7.08
C LEU A 123 -2.57 3.26 -7.75
N SER A 124 -1.81 2.41 -8.43
CA SER A 124 -2.33 1.16 -8.99
C SER A 124 -2.80 0.21 -7.90
N GLY A 125 -2.01 0.07 -6.83
CA GLY A 125 -2.42 -0.70 -5.64
C GLY A 125 -3.66 -0.10 -4.96
N LEU A 126 -3.72 1.22 -4.83
CA LEU A 126 -4.87 1.92 -4.27
C LEU A 126 -6.13 1.66 -5.10
N ALA A 127 -6.06 1.76 -6.42
CA ALA A 127 -7.21 1.49 -7.29
C ALA A 127 -7.75 0.06 -7.15
N MET A 128 -6.87 -0.93 -6.96
CA MET A 128 -7.29 -2.31 -6.65
C MET A 128 -7.95 -2.41 -5.28
N ALA A 129 -7.39 -1.75 -4.26
CA ALA A 129 -7.97 -1.72 -2.92
C ALA A 129 -9.36 -1.06 -2.92
N GLU A 130 -9.52 0.04 -3.65
CA GLU A 130 -10.82 0.71 -3.81
C GLU A 130 -11.86 -0.17 -4.49
N THR A 131 -11.47 -0.99 -5.47
CA THR A 131 -12.36 -1.94 -6.12
C THR A 131 -12.92 -2.95 -5.11
N PHE A 132 -12.06 -3.53 -4.28
CA PHE A 132 -12.50 -4.45 -3.22
C PHE A 132 -13.37 -3.76 -2.15
N ARG A 133 -13.02 -2.54 -1.78
CA ARG A 133 -13.85 -1.72 -0.88
C ARG A 133 -15.24 -1.48 -1.46
N ASP A 134 -15.33 -1.12 -2.74
CA ASP A 134 -16.59 -0.83 -3.42
C ASP A 134 -17.48 -2.09 -3.55
N GLU A 135 -16.86 -3.29 -3.50
CA GLU A 135 -17.55 -4.59 -3.36
C GLU A 135 -18.02 -4.87 -1.91
N GLY A 136 -17.77 -3.99 -0.98
CA GLY A 136 -18.16 -4.13 0.43
C GLY A 136 -17.25 -5.05 1.26
N LYS A 137 -16.02 -5.30 0.79
CA LYS A 137 -15.04 -6.11 1.51
C LYS A 137 -14.16 -5.26 2.42
N ASP A 138 -13.74 -5.84 3.54
CA ASP A 138 -12.64 -5.26 4.33
C ASP A 138 -11.33 -5.38 3.54
N VAL A 139 -10.58 -4.29 3.44
CA VAL A 139 -9.35 -4.24 2.64
C VAL A 139 -8.21 -3.69 3.47
N LEU A 140 -7.09 -4.39 3.43
CA LEU A 140 -5.83 -3.92 4.01
C LEU A 140 -4.86 -3.57 2.88
N LEU A 141 -4.50 -2.28 2.78
CA LEU A 141 -3.53 -1.79 1.80
C LEU A 141 -2.18 -1.54 2.47
N PHE A 142 -1.15 -2.18 1.96
CA PHE A 142 0.24 -1.92 2.32
C PHE A 142 0.94 -1.14 1.22
N ILE A 143 1.71 -0.13 1.62
CA ILE A 143 2.61 0.61 0.72
C ILE A 143 4.02 0.49 1.29
N ASP A 144 4.86 -0.29 0.68
CA ASP A 144 6.24 -0.51 1.11
C ASP A 144 7.23 -0.08 0.01
N ASN A 145 7.90 1.06 0.10
CA ASN A 145 7.74 1.94 1.27
C ASN A 145 7.41 3.36 0.82
N ILE A 146 6.81 4.10 1.70
CA ILE A 146 6.37 5.49 1.44
C ILE A 146 7.55 6.45 1.18
N TYR A 147 8.72 6.19 1.74
CA TYR A 147 9.92 6.98 1.46
C TYR A 147 10.34 6.87 0.00
N ARG A 148 10.31 5.67 -0.57
CA ARG A 148 10.63 5.44 -1.98
C ARG A 148 9.60 6.05 -2.93
N TYR A 149 8.33 6.06 -2.51
CA TYR A 149 7.28 6.78 -3.21
C TYR A 149 7.59 8.29 -3.27
N THR A 150 7.92 8.90 -2.14
CA THR A 150 8.31 10.31 -2.05
C THR A 150 9.57 10.61 -2.88
N GLN A 151 10.56 9.74 -2.84
CA GLN A 151 11.77 9.85 -3.64
C GLN A 151 11.45 9.84 -5.14
N ALA A 152 10.62 8.94 -5.61
CA ALA A 152 10.19 8.88 -7.00
C ALA A 152 9.45 10.15 -7.43
N GLY A 153 8.61 10.71 -6.57
CA GLY A 153 7.96 12.00 -6.79
C GLY A 153 8.93 13.17 -6.91
N ALA A 154 9.96 13.20 -6.07
CA ALA A 154 11.01 14.20 -6.15
C ALA A 154 11.81 14.09 -7.46
N GLU A 155 12.16 12.88 -7.88
CA GLU A 155 12.85 12.62 -9.15
C GLU A 155 12.01 13.10 -10.34
N VAL A 156 10.71 12.79 -10.38
CA VAL A 156 9.79 13.25 -11.45
C VAL A 156 9.67 14.77 -11.45
N SER A 157 9.54 15.39 -10.27
CA SER A 157 9.48 16.85 -10.15
C SER A 157 10.75 17.54 -10.67
N ALA A 158 11.90 16.98 -10.38
CA ALA A 158 13.19 17.48 -10.86
C ALA A 158 13.28 17.38 -12.41
N LEU A 159 12.85 16.26 -12.98
CA LEU A 159 12.78 16.07 -14.43
C LEU A 159 11.84 17.08 -15.12
N LEU A 160 10.80 17.52 -14.43
CA LEU A 160 9.87 18.55 -14.91
C LEU A 160 10.36 19.99 -14.64
N GLY A 161 11.56 20.17 -14.11
CA GLY A 161 12.14 21.47 -13.83
C GLY A 161 11.45 22.22 -12.67
N ARG A 162 10.73 21.53 -11.79
CA ARG A 162 10.09 22.13 -10.63
C ARG A 162 11.12 22.36 -9.53
N LEU A 163 11.10 23.55 -8.94
CA LEU A 163 11.97 23.88 -7.83
C LEU A 163 11.55 23.11 -6.57
N PRO A 164 12.47 22.46 -5.86
CA PRO A 164 12.16 21.78 -4.61
C PRO A 164 11.80 22.80 -3.52
N SER A 165 11.08 22.33 -2.49
CA SER A 165 10.85 23.10 -1.27
C SER A 165 12.16 23.34 -0.52
N ALA A 166 12.14 24.23 0.49
CA ALA A 166 13.29 24.55 1.31
C ALA A 166 13.95 23.33 2.00
N VAL A 167 13.19 22.25 2.21
CA VAL A 167 13.66 20.99 2.79
C VAL A 167 13.95 19.89 1.75
N GLY A 168 13.94 20.25 0.45
CA GLY A 168 14.33 19.35 -0.63
C GLY A 168 13.23 18.44 -1.19
N TYR A 169 12.01 18.49 -0.67
CA TYR A 169 10.88 17.73 -1.21
C TYR A 169 10.24 18.44 -2.40
N GLN A 170 9.50 17.66 -3.22
CA GLN A 170 8.72 18.18 -4.33
C GLN A 170 7.61 19.15 -3.85
N PRO A 171 7.28 20.19 -4.64
CA PRO A 171 6.29 21.20 -4.21
C PRO A 171 4.86 20.66 -4.10
N ASN A 172 4.56 19.57 -4.79
CA ASN A 172 3.24 18.92 -4.80
C ASN A 172 3.14 17.73 -3.83
N LEU A 173 4.08 17.57 -2.89
CA LEU A 173 4.12 16.46 -1.93
C LEU A 173 2.79 16.32 -1.16
N GLN A 174 2.24 17.42 -0.68
CA GLN A 174 1.01 17.42 0.09
C GLN A 174 -0.17 16.86 -0.73
N GLN A 175 -0.23 17.21 -2.01
CA GLN A 175 -1.27 16.71 -2.92
C GLN A 175 -1.10 15.23 -3.24
N GLU A 176 0.15 14.75 -3.35
CA GLU A 176 0.44 13.36 -3.65
C GLU A 176 0.24 12.43 -2.45
N MET A 177 0.37 12.95 -1.23
CA MET A 177 0.27 12.18 0.02
C MET A 177 -1.10 12.28 0.71
N GLY A 178 -1.92 13.25 0.32
CA GLY A 178 -3.27 13.46 0.84
C GLY A 178 -4.28 12.53 0.24
#